data_a3038efb509234a1ff5f4852dbbd5e3b
#
_entry.id   a3038efb509234a1ff5f4852dbbd5e3b
#
_cell.length_a   1.000
_cell.length_b   1.000
_cell.length_c   1.000
_cell.angle_alpha   90.00
_cell.angle_beta   90.00
_cell.angle_gamma   90.00
#
_symmetry.space_group_name_H-M   'P 1'
#
loop_
_entity.id
_entity.type
_entity.pdbx_description
1 polymer ?
#
loop_
_entity_poly.entity_id
_entity_poly.type
_entity_poly.pdbx_seq_one_letter_code
_entity_poly.pdbx_strand_id
1 'polypeptide(L)'
;MLNQVSWIKRPQGQDAQADRSLTEKVSAIIERVKTEGDTALRAFSQQFDKVVPAQFEVSEQEIAEALEGMDAQTRRDSEFAINQVRRFAQAQLATMLPLEVETLPGVHLGHRIIPVQTVGCYVPGGRYPILSAPVMSIVPATVAGCEQIIACLPPGAHPAMIAVCHLAGAHRIFKVGGAQAIAAMAWGTESIPSVDKIVGPGNAFVNEAKRQVFGRVGIEIGRA
;
A
#
# COMPACT_ATOMS: atom_id res chain seq x y z
N MET A 1 -17.01 -7.61 -44.55
CA MET A 1 -17.88 -7.90 -43.39
C MET A 1 -17.10 -7.53 -42.14
N LEU A 2 -17.45 -6.43 -41.48
CA LEU A 2 -16.83 -6.01 -40.24
C LEU A 2 -17.28 -6.98 -39.14
N ASN A 3 -16.33 -7.70 -38.51
CA ASN A 3 -16.60 -8.57 -37.38
C ASN A 3 -17.32 -7.75 -36.30
N GLN A 4 -18.54 -8.19 -35.93
CA GLN A 4 -19.23 -7.63 -34.78
C GLN A 4 -18.39 -7.87 -33.52
N VAL A 5 -17.90 -6.79 -32.94
CA VAL A 5 -17.23 -6.84 -31.63
C VAL A 5 -18.26 -7.19 -30.59
N SER A 6 -18.18 -8.39 -30.00
CA SER A 6 -19.01 -8.74 -28.85
C SER A 6 -18.36 -8.23 -27.56
N TRP A 7 -19.04 -7.34 -26.85
CA TRP A 7 -18.58 -6.84 -25.56
C TRP A 7 -18.92 -7.83 -24.46
N ILE A 8 -17.91 -8.32 -23.77
CA ILE A 8 -18.12 -9.13 -22.54
C ILE A 8 -18.60 -8.21 -21.40
N LYS A 9 -18.09 -6.97 -21.36
CA LYS A 9 -18.52 -5.93 -20.44
C LYS A 9 -18.43 -4.58 -21.15
N ARG A 10 -19.53 -3.84 -21.22
CA ARG A 10 -19.49 -2.46 -21.72
C ARG A 10 -19.02 -1.53 -20.60
N PRO A 11 -18.20 -0.51 -20.89
CA PRO A 11 -17.91 0.53 -19.91
C PRO A 11 -19.24 1.17 -19.49
N GLN A 12 -19.53 1.13 -18.21
CA GLN A 12 -20.64 1.95 -17.69
C GLN A 12 -20.15 3.39 -17.69
N GLY A 13 -20.98 4.31 -18.21
CA GLY A 13 -20.70 5.73 -18.12
C GLY A 13 -20.42 6.12 -16.66
N GLN A 14 -19.37 6.91 -16.44
CA GLN A 14 -19.09 7.42 -15.09
C GLN A 14 -20.28 8.32 -14.67
N ASP A 15 -20.91 7.99 -13.55
CA ASP A 15 -21.89 8.88 -12.93
C ASP A 15 -21.13 10.04 -12.27
N ALA A 16 -21.10 11.18 -12.96
CA ALA A 16 -20.39 12.38 -12.52
C ALA A 16 -20.85 12.87 -11.14
N GLN A 17 -22.08 12.58 -10.75
CA GLN A 17 -22.61 12.98 -9.43
C GLN A 17 -22.12 12.02 -8.34
N ALA A 18 -22.04 10.71 -8.62
CA ALA A 18 -21.48 9.72 -7.71
C ALA A 18 -19.96 9.97 -7.51
N ASP A 19 -19.25 10.32 -8.58
CA ASP A 19 -17.82 10.65 -8.52
C ASP A 19 -17.57 11.93 -7.70
N ARG A 20 -18.40 12.97 -7.82
CA ARG A 20 -18.29 14.18 -6.99
C ARG A 20 -18.54 13.89 -5.52
N SER A 21 -19.60 13.15 -5.19
CA SER A 21 -19.91 12.76 -3.81
C SER A 21 -18.78 11.93 -3.17
N LEU A 22 -18.16 11.05 -3.94
CA LEU A 22 -16.99 10.28 -3.47
C LEU A 22 -15.80 11.21 -3.19
N THR A 23 -15.50 12.11 -4.12
CA THR A 23 -14.40 13.08 -4.00
C THR A 23 -14.56 13.94 -2.74
N GLU A 24 -15.76 14.50 -2.51
CA GLU A 24 -16.05 15.34 -1.34
C GLU A 24 -15.90 14.56 -0.02
N LYS A 25 -16.42 13.34 0.05
CA LYS A 25 -16.29 12.47 1.23
C LYS A 25 -14.85 12.14 1.54
N VAL A 26 -14.08 11.82 0.52
CA VAL A 26 -12.66 11.50 0.69
C VAL A 26 -11.85 12.73 1.08
N SER A 27 -12.13 13.90 0.48
CA SER A 27 -11.51 15.17 0.88
C SER A 27 -11.75 15.49 2.36
N ALA A 28 -12.97 15.29 2.85
CA ALA A 28 -13.30 15.50 4.26
C ALA A 28 -12.55 14.53 5.19
N ILE A 29 -12.38 13.26 4.78
CA ILE A 29 -11.60 12.28 5.53
C ILE A 29 -10.12 12.72 5.60
N ILE A 30 -9.54 13.08 4.46
CA ILE A 30 -8.15 13.51 4.36
C ILE A 30 -7.89 14.74 5.25
N GLU A 31 -8.72 15.79 5.11
CA GLU A 31 -8.53 17.02 5.88
C GLU A 31 -8.68 16.78 7.38
N ARG A 32 -9.60 15.92 7.76
CA ARG A 32 -9.78 15.57 9.16
C ARG A 32 -8.60 14.78 9.74
N VAL A 33 -8.04 13.81 9.00
CA VAL A 33 -6.82 13.10 9.45
C VAL A 33 -5.63 14.04 9.56
N LYS A 34 -5.49 14.96 8.60
CA LYS A 34 -4.41 15.95 8.58
C LYS A 34 -4.46 16.91 9.79
N THR A 35 -5.66 17.25 10.26
CA THR A 35 -5.85 18.22 11.36
C THR A 35 -5.96 17.57 12.74
N GLU A 36 -6.53 16.38 12.84
CA GLU A 36 -6.85 15.71 14.11
C GLU A 36 -5.96 14.48 14.38
N GLY A 37 -5.12 14.06 13.42
CA GLY A 37 -4.19 12.92 13.58
C GLY A 37 -4.86 11.62 14.02
N ASP A 38 -4.31 11.00 15.06
CA ASP A 38 -4.80 9.73 15.62
C ASP A 38 -6.23 9.82 16.15
N THR A 39 -6.69 11.00 16.59
CA THR A 39 -8.07 11.21 17.02
C THR A 39 -9.05 10.94 15.89
N ALA A 40 -8.76 11.46 14.68
CA ALA A 40 -9.54 11.17 13.49
C ALA A 40 -9.50 9.68 13.12
N LEU A 41 -8.32 9.04 13.21
CA LEU A 41 -8.18 7.61 12.90
C LEU A 41 -9.06 6.76 13.82
N ARG A 42 -9.09 7.04 15.13
CA ARG A 42 -9.96 6.35 16.09
C ARG A 42 -11.45 6.53 15.76
N ALA A 43 -11.84 7.75 15.44
CA ALA A 43 -13.22 8.05 15.05
C ALA A 43 -13.64 7.30 13.78
N PHE A 44 -12.77 7.26 12.75
CA PHE A 44 -13.03 6.52 11.52
C PHE A 44 -13.00 5.01 11.70
N SER A 45 -12.08 4.46 12.52
CA SER A 45 -12.09 3.03 12.89
C SER A 45 -13.41 2.65 13.56
N GLN A 46 -13.92 3.47 14.49
CA GLN A 46 -15.22 3.23 15.11
C GLN A 46 -16.36 3.32 14.09
N GLN A 47 -16.30 4.28 13.18
CA GLN A 47 -17.37 4.52 12.18
C GLN A 47 -17.42 3.43 11.12
N PHE A 48 -16.27 3.05 10.55
CA PHE A 48 -16.20 2.20 9.37
C PHE A 48 -15.90 0.74 9.69
N ASP A 49 -14.98 0.50 10.62
CA ASP A 49 -14.48 -0.84 10.93
C ASP A 49 -15.21 -1.46 12.14
N LYS A 50 -15.88 -0.65 12.96
CA LYS A 50 -16.53 -1.04 14.24
C LYS A 50 -15.55 -1.62 15.27
N VAL A 51 -14.26 -1.49 15.03
CA VAL A 51 -13.17 -1.95 15.88
C VAL A 51 -12.17 -0.80 16.03
N VAL A 52 -11.92 -0.37 17.24
CA VAL A 52 -10.91 0.64 17.55
C VAL A 52 -9.75 -0.06 18.25
N PRO A 53 -8.58 -0.18 17.63
CA PRO A 53 -7.43 -0.81 18.27
C PRO A 53 -6.94 0.06 19.44
N ALA A 54 -6.47 -0.57 20.51
CA ALA A 54 -5.87 0.15 21.65
C ALA A 54 -4.63 0.95 21.18
N GLN A 55 -3.82 0.31 20.35
CA GLN A 55 -2.70 0.93 19.64
C GLN A 55 -2.83 0.63 18.15
N PHE A 56 -2.50 1.63 17.30
CA PHE A 56 -2.53 1.43 15.85
C PHE A 56 -1.39 0.53 15.38
N GLU A 57 -0.22 0.66 15.96
CA GLU A 57 0.90 -0.20 15.63
C GLU A 57 0.70 -1.61 16.19
N VAL A 58 1.01 -2.60 15.36
CA VAL A 58 1.03 -4.01 15.76
C VAL A 58 2.29 -4.24 16.58
N SER A 59 2.13 -4.76 17.79
CA SER A 59 3.24 -5.06 18.68
C SER A 59 4.03 -6.30 18.23
N GLU A 60 5.27 -6.44 18.71
CA GLU A 60 6.09 -7.63 18.49
C GLU A 60 5.39 -8.90 19.00
N GLN A 61 4.66 -8.80 20.10
CA GLN A 61 3.89 -9.91 20.64
C GLN A 61 2.75 -10.32 19.68
N GLU A 62 1.99 -9.37 19.13
CA GLU A 62 0.94 -9.65 18.15
C GLU A 62 1.52 -10.29 16.87
N ILE A 63 2.73 -9.87 16.45
CA ILE A 63 3.44 -10.49 15.31
C ILE A 63 3.81 -11.93 15.66
N ALA A 64 4.37 -12.18 16.84
CA ALA A 64 4.75 -13.53 17.28
C ALA A 64 3.52 -14.45 17.35
N GLU A 65 2.44 -13.99 17.96
CA GLU A 65 1.17 -14.74 18.04
C GLU A 65 0.60 -15.04 16.63
N ALA A 66 0.68 -14.07 15.71
CA ALA A 66 0.24 -14.25 14.33
C ALA A 66 1.08 -15.29 13.57
N LEU A 67 2.39 -15.33 13.82
CA LEU A 67 3.30 -16.32 13.24
C LEU A 67 3.10 -17.73 13.81
N GLU A 68 2.86 -17.85 15.12
CA GLU A 68 2.58 -19.11 15.77
C GLU A 68 1.21 -19.69 15.36
N GLY A 69 0.19 -18.81 15.23
CA GLY A 69 -1.16 -19.20 14.84
C GLY A 69 -1.32 -19.52 13.35
N MET A 70 -0.29 -19.26 12.55
CA MET A 70 -0.34 -19.56 11.12
C MET A 70 -0.14 -21.07 10.89
N ASP A 71 -1.10 -21.71 10.18
CA ASP A 71 -0.96 -23.12 9.81
C ASP A 71 0.24 -23.34 8.88
N ALA A 72 0.83 -24.55 8.99
CA ALA A 72 2.07 -24.89 8.30
C ALA A 72 1.96 -24.83 6.76
N GLN A 73 0.77 -25.08 6.18
CA GLN A 73 0.58 -25.01 4.73
C GLN A 73 0.55 -23.56 4.28
N THR A 74 -0.26 -22.70 4.92
CA THR A 74 -0.33 -21.26 4.63
C THR A 74 1.04 -20.61 4.77
N ARG A 75 1.84 -21.02 5.75
CA ARG A 75 3.21 -20.54 5.91
C ARG A 75 4.10 -20.91 4.72
N ARG A 76 4.15 -22.19 4.35
CA ARG A 76 4.94 -22.66 3.19
C ARG A 76 4.53 -21.95 1.89
N ASP A 77 3.24 -21.83 1.65
CA ASP A 77 2.71 -21.19 0.44
C ASP A 77 3.06 -19.70 0.40
N SER A 78 2.98 -19.01 1.54
CA SER A 78 3.37 -17.60 1.66
C SER A 78 4.87 -17.41 1.44
N GLU A 79 5.72 -18.23 2.06
CA GLU A 79 7.18 -18.19 1.88
C GLU A 79 7.56 -18.51 0.42
N PHE A 80 6.88 -19.47 -0.21
CA PHE A 80 7.07 -19.77 -1.63
C PHE A 80 6.72 -18.54 -2.49
N ALA A 81 5.55 -17.92 -2.28
CA ALA A 81 5.12 -16.75 -3.03
C ALA A 81 6.09 -15.57 -2.84
N ILE A 82 6.52 -15.29 -1.61
CA ILE A 82 7.53 -14.27 -1.28
C ILE A 82 8.83 -14.52 -2.07
N ASN A 83 9.29 -15.75 -2.10
CA ASN A 83 10.52 -16.11 -2.82
C ASN A 83 10.37 -15.93 -4.33
N GLN A 84 9.22 -16.29 -4.94
CA GLN A 84 9.00 -16.09 -6.37
C GLN A 84 8.98 -14.60 -6.73
N VAL A 85 8.26 -13.78 -5.97
CA VAL A 85 8.20 -12.33 -6.20
C VAL A 85 9.57 -11.68 -5.99
N ARG A 86 10.29 -12.09 -4.94
CA ARG A 86 11.66 -11.59 -4.68
C ARG A 86 12.61 -11.88 -5.83
N ARG A 87 12.65 -13.11 -6.33
CA ARG A 87 13.51 -13.50 -7.46
C ARG A 87 13.19 -12.69 -8.72
N PHE A 88 11.92 -12.49 -9.01
CA PHE A 88 11.52 -11.71 -10.17
C PHE A 88 11.87 -10.22 -9.99
N ALA A 89 11.59 -9.63 -8.83
CA ALA A 89 11.95 -8.24 -8.52
C ALA A 89 13.48 -8.00 -8.58
N GLN A 90 14.28 -8.96 -8.09
CA GLN A 90 15.75 -8.89 -8.21
C GLN A 90 16.20 -8.93 -9.67
N ALA A 91 15.59 -9.77 -10.50
CA ALA A 91 15.90 -9.82 -11.93
C ALA A 91 15.52 -8.50 -12.63
N GLN A 92 14.39 -7.90 -12.26
CA GLN A 92 14.00 -6.58 -12.77
C GLN A 92 14.99 -5.49 -12.35
N LEU A 93 15.37 -5.45 -11.07
CA LEU A 93 16.34 -4.47 -10.55
C LEU A 93 17.69 -4.58 -11.26
N ALA A 94 18.14 -5.80 -11.56
CA ALA A 94 19.40 -6.04 -12.27
C ALA A 94 19.42 -5.47 -13.71
N THR A 95 18.25 -5.14 -14.28
CA THR A 95 18.17 -4.47 -15.60
C THR A 95 18.25 -2.94 -15.50
N MET A 96 18.15 -2.38 -14.31
CA MET A 96 18.21 -0.94 -14.05
C MET A 96 19.67 -0.56 -13.75
N LEU A 97 20.41 -0.18 -14.78
CA LEU A 97 21.82 0.16 -14.63
C LEU A 97 22.01 1.68 -14.57
N PRO A 98 22.98 2.18 -13.77
CA PRO A 98 23.38 3.58 -13.86
C PRO A 98 23.98 3.86 -15.23
N LEU A 99 23.82 5.07 -15.72
CA LEU A 99 24.39 5.53 -16.96
C LEU A 99 25.26 6.76 -16.70
N GLU A 100 26.43 6.79 -17.31
CA GLU A 100 27.24 8.00 -17.45
C GLU A 100 27.83 8.02 -18.86
N VAL A 101 27.69 9.13 -19.57
CA VAL A 101 28.18 9.31 -20.96
C VAL A 101 28.69 10.74 -21.13
N GLU A 102 29.85 10.87 -21.76
CA GLU A 102 30.36 12.15 -22.22
C GLU A 102 29.76 12.44 -23.61
N THR A 103 28.93 13.48 -23.71
CA THR A 103 28.22 13.85 -24.94
C THR A 103 28.99 14.90 -25.78
N LEU A 104 29.77 15.74 -25.11
CA LEU A 104 30.74 16.68 -25.70
C LEU A 104 31.95 16.71 -24.76
N PRO A 105 33.13 17.11 -25.22
CA PRO A 105 34.33 17.19 -24.38
C PRO A 105 34.05 17.98 -23.07
N GLY A 106 34.19 17.32 -21.92
CA GLY A 106 33.93 17.87 -20.61
C GLY A 106 32.44 17.91 -20.15
N VAL A 107 31.49 17.44 -20.98
CA VAL A 107 30.07 17.41 -20.64
C VAL A 107 29.63 15.97 -20.37
N HIS A 108 29.47 15.63 -19.08
CA HIS A 108 29.04 14.31 -18.61
C HIS A 108 27.55 14.34 -18.24
N LEU A 109 26.77 13.45 -18.82
CA LEU A 109 25.35 13.24 -18.53
C LEU A 109 25.14 11.82 -18.01
N GLY A 110 24.16 11.64 -17.11
CA GLY A 110 23.88 10.30 -16.59
C GLY A 110 22.63 10.24 -15.75
N HIS A 111 22.33 9.03 -15.28
CA HIS A 111 21.29 8.80 -14.28
C HIS A 111 21.76 7.79 -13.24
N ARG A 112 21.17 7.87 -12.05
CA ARG A 112 21.35 6.92 -10.96
C ARG A 112 20.01 6.33 -10.57
N ILE A 113 20.03 5.08 -10.12
CA ILE A 113 18.86 4.42 -9.53
C ILE A 113 18.94 4.64 -8.04
N ILE A 114 18.00 5.43 -7.50
CA ILE A 114 17.94 5.78 -6.09
C ILE A 114 16.59 5.30 -5.55
N PRO A 115 16.56 4.39 -4.56
CA PRO A 115 15.32 3.99 -3.93
C PRO A 115 14.70 5.18 -3.16
N VAL A 116 13.37 5.20 -3.06
CA VAL A 116 12.70 6.09 -2.10
C VAL A 116 13.00 5.61 -0.69
N GLN A 117 13.12 6.53 0.27
CA GLN A 117 13.46 6.16 1.64
C GLN A 117 12.34 5.37 2.31
N THR A 118 11.10 5.87 2.22
CA THR A 118 9.97 5.32 2.95
C THR A 118 8.83 4.93 2.02
N VAL A 119 8.30 3.72 2.20
CA VAL A 119 7.16 3.20 1.44
C VAL A 119 6.05 2.77 2.37
N GLY A 120 4.84 3.24 2.10
CA GLY A 120 3.61 2.80 2.74
C GLY A 120 2.89 1.77 1.85
N CYS A 121 2.79 0.54 2.33
CA CYS A 121 2.08 -0.54 1.67
C CYS A 121 0.66 -0.64 2.20
N TYR A 122 -0.32 -0.22 1.41
CA TYR A 122 -1.73 -0.41 1.75
C TYR A 122 -2.13 -1.86 1.46
N VAL A 123 -2.54 -2.57 2.49
CA VAL A 123 -2.98 -3.96 2.41
C VAL A 123 -4.50 -4.00 2.61
N PRO A 124 -5.29 -4.30 1.56
CA PRO A 124 -6.74 -4.26 1.67
C PRO A 124 -7.25 -5.37 2.58
N GLY A 125 -8.20 -5.02 3.44
CA GLY A 125 -9.06 -5.99 4.11
C GLY A 125 -10.24 -6.35 3.20
N GLY A 126 -10.88 -7.44 3.49
CA GLY A 126 -12.03 -7.88 2.73
C GLY A 126 -12.72 -9.05 3.40
N ARG A 127 -13.69 -9.65 2.68
CA ARG A 127 -14.40 -10.83 3.16
C ARG A 127 -13.46 -12.03 3.41
N TYR A 128 -12.32 -12.07 2.71
CA TYR A 128 -11.29 -13.10 2.84
C TYR A 128 -9.91 -12.45 2.97
N PRO A 129 -8.95 -13.07 3.69
CA PRO A 129 -7.58 -12.59 3.77
C PRO A 129 -6.88 -12.72 2.41
N ILE A 130 -6.43 -11.57 1.87
CA ILE A 130 -5.71 -11.52 0.58
C ILE A 130 -4.21 -11.54 0.86
N LEU A 131 -3.66 -12.72 1.14
CA LEU A 131 -2.26 -12.90 1.54
C LEU A 131 -1.27 -12.51 0.42
N SER A 132 -1.70 -12.47 -0.83
CA SER A 132 -0.86 -12.01 -1.94
C SER A 132 -0.64 -10.49 -1.95
N ALA A 133 -1.54 -9.68 -1.38
CA ALA A 133 -1.43 -8.24 -1.40
C ALA A 133 -0.17 -7.70 -0.68
N PRO A 134 0.14 -8.12 0.58
CA PRO A 134 1.41 -7.74 1.22
C PRO A 134 2.63 -8.27 0.46
N VAL A 135 2.57 -9.49 -0.10
CA VAL A 135 3.69 -10.04 -0.87
C VAL A 135 4.01 -9.17 -2.08
N MET A 136 2.98 -8.77 -2.85
CA MET A 136 3.15 -7.99 -4.08
C MET A 136 3.58 -6.54 -3.85
N SER A 137 3.37 -5.99 -2.67
CA SER A 137 3.73 -4.60 -2.34
C SER A 137 5.02 -4.50 -1.52
N ILE A 138 5.16 -5.32 -0.48
CA ILE A 138 6.27 -5.23 0.48
C ILE A 138 7.56 -5.82 -0.11
N VAL A 139 7.48 -7.00 -0.74
CA VAL A 139 8.69 -7.68 -1.28
C VAL A 139 9.39 -6.83 -2.35
N PRO A 140 8.70 -6.23 -3.35
CA PRO A 140 9.37 -5.32 -4.28
C PRO A 140 10.00 -4.09 -3.61
N ALA A 141 9.36 -3.53 -2.58
CA ALA A 141 9.92 -2.41 -1.82
C ALA A 141 11.21 -2.81 -1.08
N THR A 142 11.23 -4.02 -0.50
CA THR A 142 12.44 -4.60 0.14
C THR A 142 13.57 -4.78 -0.88
N VAL A 143 13.27 -5.35 -2.05
CA VAL A 143 14.26 -5.56 -3.12
C VAL A 143 14.76 -4.23 -3.69
N ALA A 144 13.90 -3.22 -3.78
CA ALA A 144 14.27 -1.88 -4.23
C ALA A 144 15.24 -1.17 -3.27
N GLY A 145 15.41 -1.66 -2.03
CA GLY A 145 16.30 -1.07 -1.03
C GLY A 145 15.68 0.10 -0.28
N CYS A 146 14.34 0.15 -0.13
CA CYS A 146 13.69 1.15 0.70
C CYS A 146 14.10 0.96 2.17
N GLU A 147 14.50 2.05 2.84
CA GLU A 147 15.01 2.02 4.21
C GLU A 147 13.91 1.71 5.22
N GLN A 148 12.70 2.24 4.99
CA GLN A 148 11.55 1.99 5.84
C GLN A 148 10.34 1.57 5.01
N ILE A 149 9.79 0.42 5.36
CA ILE A 149 8.58 -0.14 4.74
C ILE A 149 7.53 -0.31 5.82
N ILE A 150 6.44 0.44 5.72
CA ILE A 150 5.32 0.31 6.63
C ILE A 150 4.14 -0.34 5.91
N ALA A 151 3.35 -1.14 6.62
CA ALA A 151 2.13 -1.74 6.11
C ALA A 151 0.92 -1.22 6.89
N CYS A 152 -0.15 -0.82 6.19
CA CYS A 152 -1.43 -0.46 6.80
C CYS A 152 -2.49 -1.47 6.35
N LEU A 153 -3.19 -2.09 7.31
CA LEU A 153 -4.27 -3.03 7.08
C LEU A 153 -5.44 -2.72 8.04
N PRO A 154 -6.69 -3.03 7.65
CA PRO A 154 -7.84 -2.69 8.49
C PRO A 154 -7.77 -3.30 9.89
N PRO A 155 -8.30 -2.63 10.92
CA PRO A 155 -8.51 -3.23 12.22
C PRO A 155 -9.35 -4.51 12.09
N GLY A 156 -8.99 -5.56 12.82
CA GLY A 156 -9.66 -6.86 12.72
C GLY A 156 -9.28 -7.70 11.50
N ALA A 157 -8.23 -7.32 10.76
CA ALA A 157 -7.67 -8.17 9.72
C ALA A 157 -7.24 -9.52 10.29
N HIS A 158 -7.34 -10.57 9.46
CA HIS A 158 -6.96 -11.93 9.85
C HIS A 158 -5.47 -11.96 10.28
N PRO A 159 -5.10 -12.63 11.40
CA PRO A 159 -3.71 -12.67 11.88
C PRO A 159 -2.69 -13.10 10.83
N ALA A 160 -3.05 -14.03 9.96
CA ALA A 160 -2.17 -14.45 8.86
C ALA A 160 -1.72 -13.28 7.95
N MET A 161 -2.52 -12.20 7.83
CA MET A 161 -2.11 -11.02 7.06
C MET A 161 -1.00 -10.25 7.76
N ILE A 162 -1.05 -10.15 9.10
CA ILE A 162 0.02 -9.56 9.91
C ILE A 162 1.31 -10.39 9.75
N ALA A 163 1.18 -11.72 9.89
CA ALA A 163 2.30 -12.63 9.72
C ALA A 163 2.94 -12.51 8.32
N VAL A 164 2.14 -12.46 7.25
CA VAL A 164 2.68 -12.30 5.89
C VAL A 164 3.28 -10.92 5.65
N CYS A 165 2.73 -9.84 6.21
CA CYS A 165 3.38 -8.53 6.17
C CYS A 165 4.78 -8.58 6.78
N HIS A 166 4.93 -9.23 7.93
CA HIS A 166 6.22 -9.41 8.61
C HIS A 166 7.18 -10.29 7.78
N LEU A 167 6.73 -11.46 7.32
CA LEU A 167 7.54 -12.37 6.48
C LEU A 167 7.99 -11.75 5.16
N ALA A 168 7.17 -10.87 4.59
CA ALA A 168 7.50 -10.13 3.38
C ALA A 168 8.56 -9.03 3.60
N GLY A 169 8.75 -8.58 4.86
CA GLY A 169 9.78 -7.62 5.24
C GLY A 169 9.25 -6.23 5.61
N ALA A 170 7.99 -6.10 6.05
CA ALA A 170 7.50 -4.86 6.64
C ALA A 170 8.23 -4.57 7.95
N HIS A 171 8.75 -3.36 8.11
CA HIS A 171 9.41 -2.91 9.34
C HIS A 171 8.41 -2.55 10.44
N ARG A 172 7.28 -1.96 10.06
CA ARG A 172 6.19 -1.59 10.98
C ARG A 172 4.85 -1.91 10.33
N ILE A 173 3.89 -2.33 11.13
CA ILE A 173 2.56 -2.73 10.67
C ILE A 173 1.53 -1.96 11.48
N PHE A 174 0.52 -1.38 10.82
CA PHE A 174 -0.49 -0.54 11.45
C PHE A 174 -1.91 -1.04 11.16
N LYS A 175 -2.74 -1.07 12.19
CA LYS A 175 -4.15 -1.48 12.14
C LYS A 175 -5.05 -0.30 11.75
N VAL A 176 -4.89 0.18 10.51
CA VAL A 176 -5.70 1.27 9.92
C VAL A 176 -5.99 0.94 8.46
N GLY A 177 -7.25 0.98 8.07
CA GLY A 177 -7.71 0.72 6.70
C GLY A 177 -8.31 1.96 6.03
N GLY A 178 -8.85 1.81 4.83
CA GLY A 178 -9.62 2.84 4.13
C GLY A 178 -8.85 4.08 3.67
N ALA A 179 -9.59 5.12 3.29
CA ALA A 179 -9.03 6.40 2.86
C ALA A 179 -8.22 7.10 3.97
N GLN A 180 -8.60 6.88 5.24
CA GLN A 180 -7.90 7.44 6.39
C GLN A 180 -6.49 6.86 6.56
N ALA A 181 -6.24 5.60 6.16
CA ALA A 181 -4.89 5.03 6.13
C ALA A 181 -4.01 5.72 5.08
N ILE A 182 -4.56 6.01 3.91
CA ILE A 182 -3.87 6.74 2.85
C ILE A 182 -3.52 8.16 3.32
N ALA A 183 -4.45 8.85 3.96
CA ALA A 183 -4.23 10.16 4.53
C ALA A 183 -3.13 10.14 5.62
N ALA A 184 -3.18 9.15 6.53
CA ALA A 184 -2.17 9.00 7.58
C ALA A 184 -0.77 8.75 7.00
N MET A 185 -0.64 7.88 6.01
CA MET A 185 0.64 7.65 5.33
C MET A 185 1.14 8.88 4.55
N ALA A 186 0.25 9.73 4.04
CA ALA A 186 0.66 10.92 3.28
C ALA A 186 1.12 12.08 4.16
N TRP A 187 0.49 12.32 5.32
CA TRP A 187 0.78 13.45 6.20
C TRP A 187 1.49 13.09 7.50
N GLY A 188 1.43 11.83 7.88
CA GLY A 188 1.83 11.38 9.21
C GLY A 188 0.75 11.67 10.25
N THR A 189 0.79 10.92 11.34
CA THR A 189 0.03 11.16 12.57
C THR A 189 0.97 10.90 13.75
N GLU A 190 0.46 10.97 14.98
CA GLU A 190 1.26 10.66 16.16
C GLU A 190 1.79 9.22 16.15
N SER A 191 1.01 8.27 15.61
CA SER A 191 1.38 6.85 15.53
C SER A 191 2.01 6.45 14.20
N ILE A 192 1.54 7.01 13.08
CA ILE A 192 1.91 6.56 11.72
C ILE A 192 2.83 7.59 11.08
N PRO A 193 4.07 7.23 10.71
CA PRO A 193 4.97 8.15 10.01
C PRO A 193 4.48 8.45 8.59
N SER A 194 4.76 9.65 8.10
CA SER A 194 4.58 9.96 6.68
C SER A 194 5.58 9.18 5.82
N VAL A 195 5.19 8.90 4.58
CA VAL A 195 6.00 8.14 3.63
C VAL A 195 6.22 8.90 2.33
N ASP A 196 7.25 8.51 1.56
CA ASP A 196 7.54 9.12 0.26
C ASP A 196 6.67 8.55 -0.86
N LYS A 197 6.26 7.28 -0.73
CA LYS A 197 5.45 6.59 -1.73
C LYS A 197 4.43 5.65 -1.07
N ILE A 198 3.20 5.68 -1.58
CA ILE A 198 2.13 4.75 -1.18
C ILE A 198 1.86 3.78 -2.32
N VAL A 199 1.84 2.48 -2.02
CA VAL A 199 1.54 1.41 -2.96
C VAL A 199 0.47 0.47 -2.38
N GLY A 200 -0.15 -0.32 -3.23
CA GLY A 200 -1.14 -1.33 -2.84
C GLY A 200 -2.53 -1.07 -3.41
N PRO A 201 -3.29 -2.13 -3.73
CA PRO A 201 -4.62 -2.03 -4.31
C PRO A 201 -5.65 -1.61 -3.26
N GLY A 202 -6.74 -0.96 -3.70
CA GLY A 202 -7.81 -0.56 -2.81
C GLY A 202 -9.15 -0.39 -3.52
N ASN A 203 -10.20 -0.16 -2.75
CA ASN A 203 -11.52 0.17 -3.26
C ASN A 203 -11.59 1.61 -3.78
N ALA A 204 -12.77 2.04 -4.25
CA ALA A 204 -12.97 3.38 -4.81
C ALA A 204 -12.54 4.50 -3.85
N PHE A 205 -12.78 4.37 -2.53
CA PHE A 205 -12.38 5.37 -1.53
C PHE A 205 -10.85 5.44 -1.39
N VAL A 206 -10.19 4.30 -1.35
CA VAL A 206 -8.71 4.22 -1.29
C VAL A 206 -8.08 4.78 -2.55
N ASN A 207 -8.61 4.42 -3.73
CA ASN A 207 -8.12 4.94 -5.00
C ASN A 207 -8.32 6.44 -5.12
N GLU A 208 -9.48 6.95 -4.70
CA GLU A 208 -9.74 8.39 -4.68
C GLU A 208 -8.84 9.12 -3.69
N ALA A 209 -8.58 8.55 -2.51
CA ALA A 209 -7.64 9.12 -1.55
C ALA A 209 -6.22 9.19 -2.13
N LYS A 210 -5.74 8.12 -2.78
CA LYS A 210 -4.45 8.12 -3.47
C LYS A 210 -4.37 9.20 -4.55
N ARG A 211 -5.44 9.38 -5.32
CA ARG A 211 -5.51 10.43 -6.34
C ARG A 211 -5.39 11.83 -5.72
N GLN A 212 -6.04 12.06 -4.57
CA GLN A 212 -6.03 13.38 -3.91
C GLN A 212 -4.70 13.68 -3.20
N VAL A 213 -3.97 12.67 -2.75
CA VAL A 213 -2.67 12.86 -2.09
C VAL A 213 -1.50 12.87 -3.08
N PHE A 214 -1.74 12.58 -4.36
CA PHE A 214 -0.71 12.63 -5.40
C PHE A 214 -0.09 14.04 -5.49
N GLY A 215 1.22 14.08 -5.54
CA GLY A 215 1.99 15.34 -5.48
C GLY A 215 2.48 15.68 -4.07
N ARG A 216 1.75 15.27 -3.02
CA ARG A 216 2.26 15.27 -1.64
C ARG A 216 3.11 14.03 -1.38
N VAL A 217 2.69 12.91 -1.90
CA VAL A 217 3.33 11.59 -1.81
C VAL A 217 3.28 10.92 -3.17
N GLY A 218 4.30 10.14 -3.51
CA GLY A 218 4.28 9.31 -4.72
C GLY A 218 3.22 8.22 -4.61
N ILE A 219 2.52 7.94 -5.71
CA ILE A 219 1.60 6.80 -5.80
C ILE A 219 1.97 5.94 -7.00
N GLU A 220 1.54 4.67 -7.02
CA GLU A 220 1.52 3.89 -8.27
C GLU A 220 0.35 4.35 -9.16
N ILE A 221 0.45 4.11 -10.47
CA ILE A 221 -0.63 4.36 -11.41
C ILE A 221 -1.70 3.29 -11.16
N GLY A 222 -2.74 3.67 -10.45
CA GLY A 222 -3.62 2.74 -9.78
C GLY A 222 -4.99 2.55 -10.41
N ARG A 223 -5.11 2.39 -11.72
CA ARG A 223 -6.34 1.84 -12.32
C ARG A 223 -6.03 1.19 -13.66
N ALA A 224 -6.02 -0.12 -13.67
CA ALA A 224 -6.22 -0.90 -14.88
C ALA A 224 -7.70 -1.18 -15.06
#